data_385b966f4adbf0db1349fbc0b2a5a16f
#
_entry.id   385b966f4adbf0db1349fbc0b2a5a16f
#
_cell.length_a   1.000
_cell.length_b   1.000
_cell.length_c   1.000
_cell.angle_alpha   90.00
_cell.angle_beta   90.00
_cell.angle_gamma   90.00
#
_symmetry.space_group_name_H-M   'P 1'
#
loop_
_entity.id
_entity.type
_entity.pdbx_description
1 polymer ?
#
loop_
_entity_poly.entity_id
_entity_poly.type
_entity_poly.pdbx_seq_one_letter_code
_entity_poly.pdbx_strand_id
1 'polypeptide(L)'
;MSTDIETAIEQWQTRGWTVVHDLVPVEEIDAAVEELWGHFPHPSDYHSGNPEALAHFENESTDARYQPSRQGTSHGLNQGDTAGAEFRLRQFLGHVLFPYDSHLLNRLQIHPRVVDFAQRAMGSEDIRLYQARIWGKYTGVTDYEQPFHQDRNHTIVPDRVEPGWWNMLGFLYLSDVEDGVGPTEVLNLGDSPPGSAPQSAAGRRGSYLAYRTDVWHRGVNLTREGGSRFLMNMAFKHAHHEWIGFDSFQQNANRGPWSKFAASCTPDELALFGAPKPGHPFWTIELVDALEDRYHGIDATPWREALER
;
A
#
# COMPACT_ATOMS: atom_id res chain seq x y z
N MET A 1 4.28 1.43 23.50
CA MET A 1 4.97 0.15 23.76
C MET A 1 5.12 -0.53 22.41
N SER A 2 6.36 -0.92 22.05
CA SER A 2 6.59 -1.69 20.81
C SER A 2 5.83 -3.02 20.90
N THR A 3 5.15 -3.40 19.82
CA THR A 3 4.48 -4.71 19.77
C THR A 3 5.55 -5.78 19.54
N ASP A 4 5.51 -6.85 20.32
CA ASP A 4 6.32 -8.02 20.03
C ASP A 4 5.90 -8.63 18.68
N ILE A 5 6.84 -8.83 17.79
CA ILE A 5 6.60 -9.28 16.40
C ILE A 5 5.93 -10.66 16.36
N GLU A 6 6.31 -11.59 17.25
CA GLU A 6 5.69 -12.93 17.30
C GLU A 6 4.22 -12.83 17.70
N THR A 7 3.92 -12.01 18.70
CA THR A 7 2.53 -11.73 19.11
C THR A 7 1.73 -11.11 17.97
N ALA A 8 2.32 -10.19 17.21
CA ALA A 8 1.66 -9.56 16.06
C ALA A 8 1.37 -10.58 14.94
N ILE A 9 2.32 -11.47 14.66
CA ILE A 9 2.15 -12.56 13.68
C ILE A 9 1.00 -13.48 14.13
N GLU A 10 0.99 -13.94 15.38
CA GLU A 10 -0.08 -14.78 15.93
C GLU A 10 -1.44 -14.08 15.84
N GLN A 11 -1.51 -12.80 16.17
CA GLN A 11 -2.75 -12.02 16.05
C GLN A 11 -3.24 -11.95 14.61
N TRP A 12 -2.37 -11.66 13.65
CA TRP A 12 -2.74 -11.61 12.25
C TRP A 12 -3.24 -12.97 11.73
N GLN A 13 -2.60 -14.06 12.14
CA GLN A 13 -2.98 -15.41 11.74
C GLN A 13 -4.30 -15.87 12.36
N THR A 14 -4.58 -15.52 13.61
CA THR A 14 -5.75 -16.04 14.36
C THR A 14 -6.97 -15.13 14.27
N ARG A 15 -6.81 -13.83 14.44
CA ARG A 15 -7.94 -12.87 14.36
C ARG A 15 -8.03 -12.14 13.02
N GLY A 16 -7.08 -12.38 12.11
CA GLY A 16 -7.07 -11.86 10.75
C GLY A 16 -6.48 -10.45 10.60
N TRP A 17 -6.09 -9.77 11.69
CA TRP A 17 -5.49 -8.44 11.64
C TRP A 17 -4.66 -8.12 12.89
N THR A 18 -3.78 -7.13 12.76
CA THR A 18 -2.98 -6.57 13.87
C THR A 18 -2.48 -5.17 13.54
N VAL A 19 -2.14 -4.39 14.56
CA VAL A 19 -1.31 -3.17 14.41
C VAL A 19 0.04 -3.44 15.07
N VAL A 20 1.09 -3.45 14.25
CA VAL A 20 2.48 -3.58 14.71
C VAL A 20 2.98 -2.18 15.02
N HIS A 21 3.00 -1.81 16.31
CA HIS A 21 3.45 -0.49 16.73
C HIS A 21 4.97 -0.35 16.60
N ASP A 22 5.42 0.84 16.16
CA ASP A 22 6.83 1.21 16.03
C ASP A 22 7.64 0.22 15.13
N LEU A 23 7.01 -0.36 14.10
CA LEU A 23 7.66 -1.30 13.18
C LEU A 23 8.76 -0.62 12.36
N VAL A 24 8.48 0.58 11.86
CA VAL A 24 9.45 1.42 11.16
C VAL A 24 9.86 2.57 12.08
N PRO A 25 11.18 2.87 12.21
CA PRO A 25 11.64 3.98 13.01
C PRO A 25 10.99 5.31 12.60
N VAL A 26 10.58 6.09 13.58
CA VAL A 26 9.89 7.36 13.34
C VAL A 26 10.75 8.35 12.56
N GLU A 27 12.07 8.29 12.73
CA GLU A 27 13.03 9.14 12.03
C GLU A 27 13.06 8.86 10.52
N GLU A 28 12.86 7.60 10.12
CA GLU A 28 12.77 7.20 8.71
C GLU A 28 11.44 7.66 8.10
N ILE A 29 10.35 7.59 8.89
CA ILE A 29 9.05 8.12 8.46
C ILE A 29 9.12 9.64 8.30
N ASP A 30 9.63 10.36 9.31
CA ASP A 30 9.69 11.82 9.29
C ASP A 30 10.53 12.32 8.09
N ALA A 31 11.68 11.69 7.81
CA ALA A 31 12.51 12.02 6.65
C ALA A 31 11.77 11.81 5.30
N ALA A 32 10.98 10.75 5.17
CA ALA A 32 10.24 10.48 3.94
C ALA A 32 8.99 11.37 3.80
N VAL A 33 8.36 11.74 4.92
CA VAL A 33 7.19 12.63 4.93
C VAL A 33 7.54 14.03 4.45
N GLU A 34 8.78 14.50 4.63
CA GLU A 34 9.22 15.76 4.03
C GLU A 34 9.12 15.73 2.49
N GLU A 35 9.40 14.57 1.86
CA GLU A 35 9.24 14.41 0.41
C GLU A 35 7.77 14.18 -0.02
N LEU A 36 6.89 13.83 0.93
CA LEU A 36 5.46 13.63 0.67
C LEU A 36 4.77 14.91 0.20
N TRP A 37 5.26 16.06 0.66
CA TRP A 37 4.71 17.38 0.30
C TRP A 37 4.99 17.79 -1.14
N GLY A 38 5.78 17.03 -1.87
CA GLY A 38 5.86 17.11 -3.33
C GLY A 38 4.67 16.45 -4.06
N HIS A 39 3.90 15.61 -3.37
CA HIS A 39 2.75 14.88 -3.91
C HIS A 39 1.41 15.35 -3.34
N PHE A 40 1.43 15.94 -2.16
CA PHE A 40 0.24 16.45 -1.46
C PHE A 40 0.53 17.85 -0.92
N PRO A 41 -0.47 18.73 -0.81
CA PRO A 41 -0.30 19.97 -0.08
C PRO A 41 0.00 19.71 1.39
N HIS A 42 0.88 20.51 1.98
CA HIS A 42 1.10 20.41 3.42
C HIS A 42 -0.22 20.67 4.18
N PRO A 43 -0.57 19.88 5.22
CA PRO A 43 -1.85 20.03 5.93
C PRO A 43 -2.11 21.44 6.46
N SER A 44 -1.08 22.14 6.98
CA SER A 44 -1.24 23.52 7.46
C SER A 44 -1.66 24.47 6.35
N ASP A 45 -1.12 24.32 5.14
CA ASP A 45 -1.44 25.18 4.02
C ASP A 45 -2.85 24.93 3.51
N TYR A 46 -3.21 23.65 3.40
CA TYR A 46 -4.57 23.29 3.02
C TYR A 46 -5.62 23.83 4.01
N HIS A 47 -5.43 23.57 5.31
CA HIS A 47 -6.41 23.95 6.33
C HIS A 47 -6.41 25.44 6.66
N SER A 48 -5.35 26.19 6.30
CA SER A 48 -5.35 27.66 6.36
C SER A 48 -6.06 28.33 5.16
N GLY A 49 -6.48 27.54 4.17
CA GLY A 49 -7.12 28.04 2.97
C GLY A 49 -6.16 28.64 1.93
N ASN A 50 -4.89 28.21 1.94
CA ASN A 50 -3.92 28.61 0.91
C ASN A 50 -4.46 28.26 -0.49
N PRO A 51 -4.57 29.22 -1.42
CA PRO A 51 -5.18 28.99 -2.74
C PRO A 51 -4.48 27.91 -3.58
N GLU A 52 -3.14 27.81 -3.50
CA GLU A 52 -2.39 26.80 -4.24
C GLU A 52 -2.66 25.39 -3.69
N ALA A 53 -2.73 25.26 -2.36
CA ALA A 53 -3.05 24.02 -1.70
C ALA A 53 -4.50 23.54 -2.02
N LEU A 54 -5.46 24.46 -2.07
CA LEU A 54 -6.83 24.16 -2.47
C LEU A 54 -6.93 23.76 -3.94
N ALA A 55 -6.23 24.49 -4.83
CA ALA A 55 -6.21 24.22 -6.27
C ALA A 55 -5.60 22.85 -6.62
N HIS A 56 -4.78 22.27 -5.76
CA HIS A 56 -4.22 20.94 -5.97
C HIS A 56 -5.32 19.90 -6.22
N PHE A 57 -6.34 19.84 -5.37
CA PHE A 57 -7.43 18.88 -5.50
C PHE A 57 -8.41 19.23 -6.61
N GLU A 58 -8.58 20.49 -6.95
CA GLU A 58 -9.38 20.91 -8.10
C GLU A 58 -8.75 20.45 -9.41
N ASN A 59 -7.44 20.60 -9.56
CA ASN A 59 -6.69 20.17 -10.74
C ASN A 59 -6.66 18.65 -10.88
N GLU A 60 -6.44 17.93 -9.77
CA GLU A 60 -6.44 16.46 -9.76
C GLU A 60 -7.81 15.88 -10.13
N SER A 61 -8.92 16.54 -9.76
CA SER A 61 -10.27 16.09 -10.09
C SER A 61 -10.54 16.04 -11.60
N THR A 62 -9.80 16.80 -12.40
CA THR A 62 -9.92 16.84 -13.87
C THR A 62 -9.04 15.80 -14.57
N ASP A 63 -8.11 15.16 -13.86
CA ASP A 63 -7.25 14.13 -14.44
C ASP A 63 -8.05 12.85 -14.67
N ALA A 64 -8.11 12.41 -15.93
CA ALA A 64 -8.84 11.21 -16.34
C ALA A 64 -8.39 9.93 -15.61
N ARG A 65 -7.17 9.90 -15.05
CA ARG A 65 -6.65 8.79 -14.24
C ARG A 65 -7.41 8.59 -12.94
N TYR A 66 -7.98 9.66 -12.40
CA TYR A 66 -8.71 9.68 -11.14
C TYR A 66 -10.23 9.64 -11.32
N GLN A 67 -10.71 9.65 -12.56
CA GLN A 67 -12.14 9.53 -12.82
C GLN A 67 -12.62 8.13 -12.44
N PRO A 68 -13.73 8.03 -11.67
CA PRO A 68 -14.31 6.73 -11.36
C PRO A 68 -14.60 6.01 -12.66
N SER A 69 -14.07 4.80 -12.84
CA SER A 69 -14.41 4.01 -14.00
C SER A 69 -15.92 3.85 -14.06
N ARG A 70 -16.51 4.10 -15.22
CA ARG A 70 -17.96 3.87 -15.44
C ARG A 70 -18.32 2.38 -15.33
N GLN A 71 -17.30 1.52 -15.26
CA GLN A 71 -17.45 0.09 -15.11
C GLN A 71 -17.29 -0.28 -13.64
N GLY A 72 -18.41 -0.38 -12.96
CA GLY A 72 -18.54 -1.23 -11.79
C GLY A 72 -17.77 -0.81 -10.55
N THR A 73 -18.42 -0.93 -9.61
CA THR A 73 -18.22 -0.84 -8.20
C THR A 73 -17.37 -1.99 -7.69
N SER A 74 -16.10 -1.78 -7.47
CA SER A 74 -15.22 -2.79 -6.88
C SER A 74 -15.53 -3.11 -5.41
N HIS A 75 -16.52 -2.48 -4.78
CA HIS A 75 -16.83 -2.64 -3.36
C HIS A 75 -18.29 -2.98 -3.09
N GLY A 76 -18.94 -3.73 -4.00
CA GLY A 76 -20.32 -4.17 -3.79
C GLY A 76 -21.36 -3.06 -3.89
N LEU A 77 -20.97 -1.86 -4.32
CA LEU A 77 -21.90 -0.76 -4.57
C LEU A 77 -22.59 -0.99 -5.92
N ASN A 78 -23.91 -0.93 -5.93
CA ASN A 78 -24.69 -1.11 -7.15
C ASN A 78 -24.45 0.01 -8.17
N GLN A 79 -24.49 -0.34 -9.46
CA GLN A 79 -24.50 0.67 -10.52
C GLN A 79 -25.67 1.62 -10.32
N GLY A 80 -25.36 2.92 -10.25
CA GLY A 80 -26.39 3.95 -10.01
C GLY A 80 -26.48 4.46 -8.57
N ASP A 81 -25.67 3.94 -7.65
CA ASP A 81 -25.52 4.50 -6.32
C ASP A 81 -24.70 5.80 -6.37
N THR A 82 -25.38 6.93 -6.23
CA THR A 82 -24.73 8.26 -6.23
C THR A 82 -23.81 8.45 -5.04
N ALA A 83 -24.13 7.90 -3.87
CA ALA A 83 -23.29 7.94 -2.68
C ALA A 83 -21.97 7.16 -2.91
N GLY A 84 -22.05 6.02 -3.60
CA GLY A 84 -20.87 5.25 -3.98
C GLY A 84 -19.98 5.96 -5.01
N ALA A 85 -20.56 6.72 -5.92
CA ALA A 85 -19.81 7.50 -6.90
C ALA A 85 -19.07 8.68 -6.23
N GLU A 86 -19.70 9.37 -5.28
CA GLU A 86 -19.10 10.48 -4.53
C GLU A 86 -17.96 9.97 -3.62
N PHE A 87 -18.17 8.87 -2.92
CA PHE A 87 -17.14 8.21 -2.12
C PHE A 87 -15.88 7.92 -2.94
N ARG A 88 -16.04 7.35 -4.15
CA ARG A 88 -14.92 7.00 -5.01
C ARG A 88 -14.18 8.22 -5.53
N LEU A 89 -14.90 9.25 -5.91
CA LEU A 89 -14.26 10.49 -6.36
C LEU A 89 -13.34 11.04 -5.25
N ARG A 90 -13.84 11.17 -4.04
CA ARG A 90 -13.05 11.64 -2.89
C ARG A 90 -11.88 10.73 -2.57
N GLN A 91 -12.07 9.42 -2.64
CA GLN A 91 -11.03 8.43 -2.42
C GLN A 91 -9.86 8.61 -3.40
N PHE A 92 -10.17 8.79 -4.68
CA PHE A 92 -9.14 8.91 -5.71
C PHE A 92 -8.42 10.25 -5.71
N LEU A 93 -9.05 11.32 -5.27
CA LEU A 93 -8.39 12.64 -5.11
C LEU A 93 -7.24 12.60 -4.09
N GLY A 94 -7.35 11.79 -3.04
CA GLY A 94 -6.31 11.63 -2.02
C GLY A 94 -5.34 10.49 -2.29
N HIS A 95 -5.01 10.18 -3.55
CA HIS A 95 -4.34 8.94 -3.92
C HIS A 95 -3.14 9.17 -4.84
N VAL A 96 -1.98 8.65 -4.46
CA VAL A 96 -0.76 8.68 -5.29
C VAL A 96 -0.24 7.27 -5.51
N LEU A 97 -0.02 6.92 -6.79
CA LEU A 97 0.43 5.59 -7.21
C LEU A 97 1.96 5.45 -7.13
N PHE A 98 2.41 4.29 -6.67
CA PHE A 98 3.81 3.87 -6.78
C PHE A 98 4.22 3.61 -8.25
N PRO A 99 5.47 3.89 -8.67
CA PRO A 99 6.54 4.52 -7.92
C PRO A 99 6.38 6.05 -7.83
N TYR A 100 6.78 6.59 -6.68
CA TYR A 100 6.76 8.01 -6.38
C TYR A 100 7.98 8.73 -6.99
N ASP A 101 7.88 10.02 -7.26
CA ASP A 101 9.06 10.84 -7.58
C ASP A 101 9.78 11.27 -6.29
N SER A 102 10.08 10.28 -5.46
CA SER A 102 10.73 10.39 -4.17
C SER A 102 11.49 9.11 -3.86
N HIS A 103 12.78 9.23 -3.61
CA HIS A 103 13.61 8.07 -3.26
C HIS A 103 13.19 7.49 -1.89
N LEU A 104 12.99 8.34 -0.89
CA LEU A 104 12.67 7.90 0.47
C LEU A 104 11.30 7.23 0.56
N LEU A 105 10.28 7.78 -0.10
CA LEU A 105 8.95 7.15 -0.16
C LEU A 105 9.01 5.79 -0.88
N ASN A 106 9.78 5.69 -1.96
CA ASN A 106 9.97 4.42 -2.66
C ASN A 106 10.69 3.38 -1.79
N ARG A 107 11.65 3.78 -0.95
CA ARG A 107 12.32 2.88 0.00
C ARG A 107 11.38 2.43 1.12
N LEU A 108 10.52 3.32 1.64
CA LEU A 108 9.49 2.95 2.60
C LEU A 108 8.50 1.92 2.03
N GLN A 109 8.16 2.01 0.73
CA GLN A 109 7.20 1.10 0.08
C GLN A 109 7.66 -0.37 0.09
N ILE A 110 8.96 -0.60 0.19
CA ILE A 110 9.57 -1.93 0.29
C ILE A 110 10.44 -2.05 1.55
N HIS A 111 10.05 -1.37 2.62
CA HIS A 111 10.83 -1.32 3.85
C HIS A 111 11.11 -2.72 4.39
N PRO A 112 12.39 -3.09 4.68
CA PRO A 112 12.77 -4.46 4.98
C PRO A 112 12.06 -5.04 6.21
N ARG A 113 11.76 -4.24 7.24
CA ARG A 113 11.02 -4.71 8.42
C ARG A 113 9.57 -5.06 8.10
N VAL A 114 8.93 -4.34 7.16
CA VAL A 114 7.56 -4.65 6.72
C VAL A 114 7.56 -5.91 5.86
N VAL A 115 8.54 -6.05 4.96
CA VAL A 115 8.70 -7.24 4.11
C VAL A 115 8.98 -8.48 4.98
N ASP A 116 9.90 -8.41 5.96
CA ASP A 116 10.19 -9.49 6.90
C ASP A 116 8.94 -9.90 7.69
N PHE A 117 8.20 -8.93 8.22
CA PHE A 117 6.94 -9.21 8.91
C PHE A 117 5.95 -9.94 7.99
N ALA A 118 5.78 -9.47 6.75
CA ALA A 118 4.87 -10.11 5.79
C ALA A 118 5.31 -11.54 5.45
N GLN A 119 6.59 -11.77 5.18
CA GLN A 119 7.16 -13.10 4.90
C GLN A 119 6.92 -14.06 6.04
N ARG A 120 7.22 -13.66 7.28
CA ARG A 120 7.05 -14.48 8.48
C ARG A 120 5.57 -14.75 8.77
N ALA A 121 4.73 -13.73 8.71
CA ALA A 121 3.30 -13.89 8.97
C ALA A 121 2.61 -14.81 7.94
N MET A 122 2.99 -14.68 6.66
CA MET A 122 2.47 -15.51 5.56
C MET A 122 3.16 -16.88 5.46
N GLY A 123 4.27 -17.10 6.18
CA GLY A 123 5.02 -18.37 6.15
C GLY A 123 5.72 -18.63 4.81
N SER A 124 6.15 -17.60 4.10
CA SER A 124 6.82 -17.71 2.80
C SER A 124 7.86 -16.60 2.60
N GLU A 125 9.06 -16.98 2.22
CA GLU A 125 10.09 -16.02 1.79
C GLU A 125 9.84 -15.48 0.37
N ASP A 126 9.09 -16.22 -0.46
CA ASP A 126 8.81 -15.85 -1.85
C ASP A 126 7.44 -15.20 -1.96
N ILE A 127 7.41 -13.89 -1.69
CA ILE A 127 6.23 -13.05 -1.78
C ILE A 127 6.37 -12.01 -2.89
N ARG A 128 5.24 -11.44 -3.30
CA ARG A 128 5.18 -10.33 -4.26
C ARG A 128 4.36 -9.20 -3.68
N LEU A 129 4.86 -7.98 -3.83
CA LEU A 129 4.06 -6.77 -3.66
C LEU A 129 3.11 -6.67 -4.86
N TYR A 130 1.81 -6.54 -4.63
CA TYR A 130 0.82 -6.48 -5.72
C TYR A 130 -0.09 -5.26 -5.66
N GLN A 131 0.01 -4.45 -4.60
CA GLN A 131 -0.64 -3.14 -4.50
C GLN A 131 0.26 -2.19 -3.72
N ALA A 132 0.46 -0.97 -4.25
CA ALA A 132 1.36 0.02 -3.68
C ALA A 132 0.89 1.44 -4.01
N ARG A 133 0.52 2.21 -2.98
CA ARG A 133 0.05 3.58 -3.12
C ARG A 133 0.03 4.32 -1.78
N ILE A 134 -0.06 5.65 -1.83
CA ILE A 134 -0.31 6.46 -0.65
C ILE A 134 -1.73 6.99 -0.71
N TRP A 135 -2.41 6.96 0.44
CA TRP A 135 -3.73 7.52 0.66
C TRP A 135 -3.63 8.70 1.62
N GLY A 136 -3.95 9.90 1.11
CA GLY A 136 -4.07 11.11 1.91
C GLY A 136 -5.55 11.45 2.14
N LYS A 137 -5.91 11.67 3.39
CA LYS A 137 -7.22 12.23 3.76
C LYS A 137 -7.05 13.60 4.37
N TYR A 138 -7.89 14.54 3.94
CA TYR A 138 -8.03 15.86 4.51
C TYR A 138 -9.52 16.09 4.79
N THR A 139 -9.83 16.59 5.99
CA THR A 139 -11.20 16.91 6.34
C THR A 139 -11.83 17.83 5.30
N GLY A 140 -12.95 17.41 4.74
CA GLY A 140 -13.77 18.20 3.81
C GLY A 140 -13.53 17.96 2.32
N VAL A 141 -12.38 17.36 1.89
CA VAL A 141 -12.11 17.16 0.45
C VAL A 141 -11.88 15.70 0.08
N THR A 142 -10.90 15.04 0.68
CA THR A 142 -10.61 13.62 0.44
C THR A 142 -11.14 12.74 1.58
N ASP A 143 -12.01 13.32 2.39
CA ASP A 143 -12.69 12.66 3.49
C ASP A 143 -13.88 11.86 2.99
N TYR A 144 -13.94 10.59 3.38
CA TYR A 144 -15.00 9.66 2.96
C TYR A 144 -15.17 8.54 3.98
N GLU A 145 -16.37 8.01 4.04
CA GLU A 145 -16.69 6.79 4.80
C GLU A 145 -16.98 5.63 3.83
N GLN A 146 -16.39 4.50 4.07
CA GLN A 146 -16.65 3.27 3.33
C GLN A 146 -17.72 2.44 4.03
N PRO A 147 -18.58 1.75 3.28
CA PRO A 147 -19.31 0.63 3.86
C PRO A 147 -18.33 -0.46 4.29
N PHE A 148 -18.70 -1.26 5.30
CA PHE A 148 -17.94 -2.47 5.62
C PHE A 148 -17.84 -3.37 4.40
N HIS A 149 -16.64 -3.86 4.12
CA HIS A 149 -16.33 -4.72 2.98
C HIS A 149 -15.18 -5.67 3.31
N GLN A 150 -15.00 -6.65 2.44
CA GLN A 150 -13.85 -7.54 2.37
C GLN A 150 -13.21 -7.33 1.00
N ASP A 151 -11.87 -7.40 0.92
CA ASP A 151 -11.13 -7.17 -0.33
C ASP A 151 -11.07 -8.41 -1.26
N ARG A 152 -12.20 -9.11 -1.38
CA ARG A 152 -12.31 -10.33 -2.21
C ARG A 152 -12.16 -10.08 -3.71
N ASN A 153 -12.23 -8.84 -4.13
CA ASN A 153 -11.99 -8.42 -5.52
C ASN A 153 -10.50 -8.39 -5.89
N HIS A 154 -9.60 -8.74 -4.98
CA HIS A 154 -8.17 -8.92 -5.28
C HIS A 154 -7.85 -10.29 -5.90
N THR A 155 -8.81 -11.17 -6.01
CA THR A 155 -8.66 -12.48 -6.66
C THR A 155 -9.73 -12.70 -7.75
N ILE A 156 -9.35 -13.43 -8.81
CA ILE A 156 -10.28 -13.84 -9.88
C ILE A 156 -10.88 -15.24 -9.67
N VAL A 157 -10.49 -15.90 -8.58
CA VAL A 157 -11.05 -17.19 -8.15
C VAL A 157 -11.56 -17.06 -6.72
N PRO A 158 -12.40 -18.00 -6.21
CA PRO A 158 -12.83 -17.96 -4.83
C PRO A 158 -11.66 -17.93 -3.84
N ASP A 159 -11.79 -17.09 -2.81
CA ASP A 159 -10.80 -17.02 -1.73
C ASP A 159 -10.70 -18.35 -0.98
N ARG A 160 -9.49 -18.66 -0.56
CA ARG A 160 -9.21 -19.73 0.41
C ARG A 160 -8.69 -19.10 1.70
N VAL A 161 -9.21 -19.60 2.81
CA VAL A 161 -8.95 -19.04 4.14
C VAL A 161 -7.95 -19.86 4.97
N GLU A 162 -7.43 -20.94 4.38
CA GLU A 162 -6.44 -21.79 5.04
C GLU A 162 -5.03 -21.21 4.94
N PRO A 163 -4.16 -21.54 5.91
CA PRO A 163 -2.74 -21.17 5.85
C PRO A 163 -2.07 -21.56 4.52
N GLY A 164 -1.18 -20.72 4.03
CA GLY A 164 -0.50 -20.90 2.74
C GLY A 164 -1.26 -20.34 1.53
N TRP A 165 -2.52 -19.89 1.73
CA TRP A 165 -3.33 -19.24 0.68
C TRP A 165 -3.67 -17.79 1.02
N TRP A 166 -3.25 -17.32 2.18
CA TRP A 166 -3.52 -15.95 2.62
C TRP A 166 -2.75 -14.93 1.78
N ASN A 167 -3.37 -13.79 1.59
CA ASN A 167 -2.72 -12.56 1.19
C ASN A 167 -2.89 -11.51 2.29
N MET A 168 -1.93 -10.62 2.39
CA MET A 168 -1.86 -9.57 3.40
C MET A 168 -2.06 -8.22 2.74
N LEU A 169 -3.03 -7.46 3.23
CA LEU A 169 -3.08 -6.02 3.01
C LEU A 169 -2.53 -5.31 4.23
N GLY A 170 -2.03 -4.10 4.02
CA GLY A 170 -1.58 -3.30 5.16
C GLY A 170 -1.39 -1.84 4.81
N PHE A 171 -1.25 -1.06 5.88
CA PHE A 171 -0.97 0.36 5.82
C PHE A 171 0.17 0.72 6.77
N LEU A 172 1.28 1.20 6.22
CA LEU A 172 2.29 1.88 7.00
C LEU A 172 1.81 3.31 7.27
N TYR A 173 1.78 3.71 8.53
CA TYR A 173 1.31 5.02 8.94
C TYR A 173 2.40 6.07 8.74
N LEU A 174 2.15 7.01 7.84
CA LEU A 174 3.02 8.15 7.58
C LEU A 174 2.68 9.36 8.48
N SER A 175 1.55 9.32 9.13
CA SER A 175 1.11 10.29 10.15
C SER A 175 0.54 9.55 11.36
N ASP A 176 0.37 10.21 12.47
CA ASP A 176 -0.33 9.64 13.61
C ASP A 176 -1.81 9.39 13.25
N VAL A 177 -2.28 8.18 13.52
CA VAL A 177 -3.65 7.72 13.24
C VAL A 177 -4.37 7.55 14.57
N GLU A 178 -4.94 8.65 15.03
CA GLU A 178 -5.65 8.75 16.32
C GLU A 178 -7.16 8.83 16.11
N ASP A 179 -7.91 8.75 17.20
CA ASP A 179 -9.33 9.06 17.17
C ASP A 179 -9.57 10.48 16.62
N GLY A 180 -10.55 10.58 15.72
CA GLY A 180 -10.86 11.83 15.02
C GLY A 180 -10.15 12.02 13.68
N VAL A 181 -9.07 11.28 13.37
CA VAL A 181 -8.45 11.29 12.03
C VAL A 181 -8.75 10.02 11.22
N GLY A 182 -9.82 9.33 11.58
CA GLY A 182 -10.39 8.22 10.81
C GLY A 182 -9.53 6.95 10.78
N PRO A 183 -9.15 6.37 11.93
CA PRO A 183 -8.48 5.07 11.95
C PRO A 183 -9.36 4.02 11.27
N THR A 184 -8.74 3.11 10.52
CA THR A 184 -9.48 2.01 9.90
C THR A 184 -10.20 1.20 10.96
N GLU A 185 -11.48 0.94 10.76
CA GLU A 185 -12.25 0.01 11.59
C GLU A 185 -12.18 -1.39 11.02
N VAL A 186 -11.94 -2.38 11.90
CA VAL A 186 -11.72 -3.78 11.55
C VAL A 186 -12.54 -4.69 12.45
N LEU A 187 -13.08 -5.77 11.91
CA LEU A 187 -13.68 -6.87 12.67
C LEU A 187 -12.70 -8.03 12.78
N ASN A 188 -12.85 -8.89 13.78
CA ASN A 188 -12.05 -10.12 13.84
C ASN A 188 -12.50 -11.11 12.76
N LEU A 189 -11.61 -12.01 12.41
CA LEU A 189 -11.91 -13.12 11.51
C LEU A 189 -13.12 -13.92 12.02
N GLY A 190 -14.07 -14.16 11.13
CA GLY A 190 -15.33 -14.83 11.47
C GLY A 190 -16.45 -13.91 11.94
N ASP A 191 -16.14 -12.68 12.34
CA ASP A 191 -17.14 -11.67 12.64
C ASP A 191 -17.71 -11.06 11.35
N SER A 192 -18.92 -10.49 11.44
CA SER A 192 -19.57 -9.80 10.31
C SER A 192 -20.46 -8.67 10.79
N PRO A 193 -20.58 -7.57 10.01
CA PRO A 193 -21.56 -6.54 10.30
C PRO A 193 -22.99 -7.04 9.98
N PRO A 194 -24.03 -6.54 10.69
CA PRO A 194 -24.00 -5.57 11.78
C PRO A 194 -23.80 -6.17 13.18
N GLY A 195 -23.59 -7.49 13.27
CA GLY A 195 -23.63 -8.24 14.54
C GLY A 195 -22.44 -8.03 15.47
N SER A 196 -21.31 -7.59 14.97
CA SER A 196 -20.06 -7.44 15.73
C SER A 196 -19.63 -5.98 15.83
N ALA A 197 -19.08 -5.59 16.98
CA ALA A 197 -18.55 -4.25 17.19
C ALA A 197 -17.17 -4.12 16.53
N PRO A 198 -16.93 -3.09 15.71
CA PRO A 198 -15.63 -2.86 15.11
C PRO A 198 -14.59 -2.42 16.14
N GLN A 199 -13.33 -2.71 15.84
CA GLN A 199 -12.17 -2.26 16.59
C GLN A 199 -11.43 -1.21 15.77
N SER A 200 -10.91 -0.17 16.45
CA SER A 200 -10.12 0.88 15.85
C SER A 200 -8.67 0.41 15.66
N ALA A 201 -8.15 0.55 14.44
CA ALA A 201 -6.74 0.31 14.15
C ALA A 201 -5.92 1.61 14.32
N ALA A 202 -6.10 2.32 15.43
CA ALA A 202 -5.31 3.49 15.75
C ALA A 202 -3.84 3.14 16.04
N GLY A 203 -2.94 4.09 15.75
CA GLY A 203 -1.50 3.91 16.00
C GLY A 203 -0.71 5.15 15.62
N ARG A 204 0.52 5.24 16.11
CA ARG A 204 1.43 6.34 15.75
C ARG A 204 2.05 6.08 14.37
N ARG A 205 2.58 7.13 13.75
CA ARG A 205 3.42 7.01 12.56
C ARG A 205 4.56 6.02 12.80
N GLY A 206 4.91 5.25 11.76
CA GLY A 206 5.81 4.11 11.88
C GLY A 206 5.14 2.80 12.30
N SER A 207 3.87 2.84 12.73
CA SER A 207 3.07 1.62 12.94
C SER A 207 2.59 1.04 11.60
N TYR A 208 2.38 -0.27 11.57
CA TYR A 208 1.87 -0.98 10.39
C TYR A 208 0.60 -1.76 10.75
N LEU A 209 -0.53 -1.34 10.19
CA LEU A 209 -1.75 -2.14 10.19
C LEU A 209 -1.62 -3.24 9.14
N ALA A 210 -1.72 -4.50 9.55
CA ALA A 210 -1.81 -5.65 8.66
C ALA A 210 -3.16 -6.34 8.83
N TYR A 211 -3.82 -6.70 7.74
CA TYR A 211 -5.07 -7.45 7.76
C TYR A 211 -5.19 -8.38 6.55
N ARG A 212 -6.01 -9.42 6.68
CA ARG A 212 -6.29 -10.38 5.61
C ARG A 212 -7.45 -9.87 4.74
N THR A 213 -7.48 -10.26 3.48
CA THR A 213 -8.54 -9.86 2.53
C THR A 213 -9.94 -10.36 2.91
N ASP A 214 -10.03 -11.41 3.73
CA ASP A 214 -11.28 -11.98 4.23
C ASP A 214 -11.78 -11.38 5.56
N VAL A 215 -11.13 -10.33 6.06
CA VAL A 215 -11.54 -9.57 7.25
C VAL A 215 -12.43 -8.40 6.84
N TRP A 216 -13.57 -8.24 7.54
CA TRP A 216 -14.42 -7.08 7.35
C TRP A 216 -13.76 -5.82 7.92
N HIS A 217 -13.66 -4.80 7.09
CA HIS A 217 -13.05 -3.53 7.47
C HIS A 217 -13.69 -2.37 6.73
N ARG A 218 -13.39 -1.15 7.17
CA ARG A 218 -13.77 0.09 6.48
C ARG A 218 -12.87 1.27 6.81
N GLY A 219 -12.71 2.19 5.88
CA GLY A 219 -12.23 3.54 6.17
C GLY A 219 -13.37 4.40 6.69
N VAL A 220 -13.12 5.16 7.75
CA VAL A 220 -14.09 6.07 8.34
C VAL A 220 -13.72 7.54 8.11
N ASN A 221 -14.69 8.42 8.20
CA ASN A 221 -14.51 9.87 8.07
C ASN A 221 -13.58 10.43 9.15
N LEU A 222 -12.95 11.56 8.82
CA LEU A 222 -12.29 12.40 9.81
C LEU A 222 -13.35 13.23 10.53
N THR A 223 -13.29 13.23 11.86
CA THR A 223 -14.19 14.05 12.70
C THR A 223 -13.46 15.22 13.36
N ARG A 224 -12.12 15.22 13.29
CA ARG A 224 -11.29 16.31 13.79
C ARG A 224 -11.29 17.46 12.77
N GLU A 225 -11.67 18.65 13.19
CA GLU A 225 -11.52 19.86 12.39
C GLU A 225 -10.04 20.10 12.06
N GLY A 226 -9.74 20.41 10.80
CA GLY A 226 -8.35 20.55 10.33
C GLY A 226 -7.55 19.25 10.38
N GLY A 227 -8.22 18.09 10.46
CA GLY A 227 -7.56 16.78 10.49
C GLY A 227 -7.04 16.35 9.12
N SER A 228 -5.95 15.60 9.15
CA SER A 228 -5.41 14.91 7.98
C SER A 228 -4.75 13.59 8.38
N ARG A 229 -4.69 12.65 7.44
CA ARG A 229 -4.11 11.32 7.66
C ARG A 229 -3.47 10.80 6.38
N PHE A 230 -2.26 10.23 6.51
CA PHE A 230 -1.51 9.66 5.39
C PHE A 230 -1.15 8.21 5.69
N LEU A 231 -1.52 7.32 4.78
CA LEU A 231 -1.29 5.87 4.86
C LEU A 231 -0.61 5.39 3.60
N MET A 232 0.47 4.64 3.73
CA MET A 232 1.11 3.94 2.62
C MET A 232 0.59 2.51 2.55
N ASN A 233 -0.16 2.20 1.51
CA ASN A 233 -0.71 0.86 1.29
C ASN A 233 0.37 -0.08 0.75
N MET A 234 0.43 -1.26 1.32
CA MET A 234 1.30 -2.36 0.92
C MET A 234 0.50 -3.66 0.95
N ALA A 235 0.34 -4.30 -0.20
CA ALA A 235 -0.33 -5.58 -0.26
C ALA A 235 0.59 -6.67 -0.79
N PHE A 236 0.67 -7.79 -0.07
CA PHE A 236 1.55 -8.91 -0.38
C PHE A 236 0.77 -10.19 -0.66
N LYS A 237 1.28 -10.98 -1.60
CA LYS A 237 0.78 -12.32 -1.95
C LYS A 237 1.94 -13.30 -2.04
N HIS A 238 1.66 -14.60 -1.99
CA HIS A 238 2.63 -15.61 -2.39
C HIS A 238 2.98 -15.46 -3.88
N ALA A 239 4.24 -15.66 -4.22
CA ALA A 239 4.74 -15.43 -5.57
C ALA A 239 4.01 -16.23 -6.65
N HIS A 240 3.62 -17.47 -6.33
CA HIS A 240 2.97 -18.40 -7.26
C HIS A 240 1.44 -18.23 -7.35
N HIS A 241 0.84 -17.28 -6.61
CA HIS A 241 -0.59 -16.99 -6.71
C HIS A 241 -0.86 -15.98 -7.83
N GLU A 242 -0.73 -16.42 -9.09
CA GLU A 242 -0.90 -15.56 -10.28
C GLU A 242 -2.32 -14.95 -10.40
N TRP A 243 -3.32 -15.58 -9.77
CA TRP A 243 -4.71 -15.14 -9.79
C TRP A 243 -5.02 -14.02 -8.80
N ILE A 244 -4.07 -13.64 -7.94
CA ILE A 244 -4.19 -12.52 -7.02
C ILE A 244 -3.43 -11.32 -7.59
N GLY A 245 -4.06 -10.15 -7.59
CA GLY A 245 -3.44 -8.92 -8.06
C GLY A 245 -4.36 -7.71 -7.94
N PHE A 246 -3.79 -6.53 -8.11
CA PHE A 246 -4.52 -5.27 -8.16
C PHE A 246 -3.80 -4.25 -9.06
N ASP A 247 -2.54 -3.92 -8.77
CA ASP A 247 -1.74 -3.02 -9.58
C ASP A 247 -0.87 -3.80 -10.58
N SER A 248 -0.65 -3.23 -11.76
CA SER A 248 0.30 -3.72 -12.74
C SER A 248 1.51 -2.77 -12.78
N PHE A 249 2.58 -3.12 -12.06
CA PHE A 249 3.79 -2.31 -12.02
C PHE A 249 4.54 -2.28 -13.37
N GLN A 250 4.38 -3.32 -14.18
CA GLN A 250 5.03 -3.45 -15.49
C GLN A 250 4.64 -2.32 -16.45
N GLN A 251 3.45 -1.75 -16.33
CA GLN A 251 3.03 -0.59 -17.14
C GLN A 251 3.86 0.67 -16.84
N ASN A 252 4.55 0.72 -15.72
CA ASN A 252 5.41 1.83 -15.31
C ASN A 252 6.88 1.63 -15.70
N ALA A 253 7.26 0.47 -16.25
CA ALA A 253 8.65 0.09 -16.50
C ALA A 253 9.45 1.02 -17.44
N ASN A 254 8.75 1.84 -18.23
CA ASN A 254 9.36 2.84 -19.13
C ASN A 254 9.36 4.27 -18.54
N ARG A 255 8.92 4.45 -17.30
CA ARG A 255 8.82 5.77 -16.66
C ARG A 255 10.07 6.07 -15.85
N GLY A 256 10.49 7.36 -15.81
CA GLY A 256 11.66 7.81 -15.07
C GLY A 256 11.66 7.43 -13.58
N PRO A 257 10.57 7.61 -12.82
CA PRO A 257 10.50 7.19 -11.42
C PRO A 257 10.75 5.69 -11.22
N TRP A 258 10.20 4.83 -12.10
CA TRP A 258 10.47 3.40 -12.04
C TRP A 258 11.93 3.08 -12.31
N SER A 259 12.54 3.69 -13.34
CA SER A 259 13.94 3.43 -13.70
C SER A 259 14.89 3.82 -12.56
N LYS A 260 14.67 4.97 -11.94
CA LYS A 260 15.44 5.43 -10.76
C LYS A 260 15.28 4.47 -9.58
N PHE A 261 14.06 4.03 -9.32
CA PHE A 261 13.76 3.07 -8.26
C PHE A 261 14.43 1.72 -8.52
N ALA A 262 14.23 1.12 -9.71
CA ALA A 262 14.80 -0.17 -10.09
C ALA A 262 16.34 -0.17 -10.02
N ALA A 263 16.98 0.92 -10.45
CA ALA A 263 18.43 1.09 -10.36
C ALA A 263 18.96 1.08 -8.91
N SER A 264 18.13 1.41 -7.93
CA SER A 264 18.50 1.41 -6.50
C SER A 264 18.17 0.10 -5.77
N CYS A 265 17.55 -0.87 -6.44
CA CYS A 265 17.10 -2.11 -5.85
C CYS A 265 18.13 -3.22 -5.90
N THR A 266 18.14 -4.05 -4.86
CA THR A 266 18.79 -5.36 -4.86
C THR A 266 17.97 -6.37 -5.69
N PRO A 267 18.56 -7.54 -6.07
CA PRO A 267 17.81 -8.61 -6.73
C PRO A 267 16.57 -9.07 -5.96
N ASP A 268 16.67 -9.17 -4.63
CA ASP A 268 15.54 -9.60 -3.79
C ASP A 268 14.42 -8.56 -3.76
N GLU A 269 14.76 -7.28 -3.75
CA GLU A 269 13.79 -6.20 -3.83
C GLU A 269 13.09 -6.16 -5.20
N LEU A 270 13.83 -6.35 -6.30
CA LEU A 270 13.23 -6.48 -7.63
C LEU A 270 12.34 -7.73 -7.75
N ALA A 271 12.67 -8.80 -7.05
CA ALA A 271 11.85 -10.02 -7.02
C ALA A 271 10.48 -9.78 -6.37
N LEU A 272 10.31 -8.79 -5.49
CA LEU A 272 8.98 -8.39 -4.98
C LEU A 272 8.03 -7.95 -6.09
N PHE A 273 8.56 -7.51 -7.23
CA PHE A 273 7.82 -7.11 -8.43
C PHE A 273 7.83 -8.17 -9.54
N GLY A 274 8.36 -9.36 -9.27
CA GLY A 274 8.37 -10.49 -10.17
C GLY A 274 9.60 -10.60 -11.06
N ALA A 275 10.66 -9.80 -10.84
CA ALA A 275 11.91 -9.98 -11.59
C ALA A 275 12.58 -11.33 -11.23
N PRO A 276 13.13 -12.06 -12.21
CA PRO A 276 13.86 -13.28 -11.95
C PRO A 276 15.12 -13.00 -11.13
N LYS A 277 15.33 -13.80 -10.06
CA LYS A 277 16.54 -13.69 -9.21
C LYS A 277 17.79 -14.13 -9.96
N PRO A 278 18.99 -13.73 -9.52
CA PRO A 278 20.27 -14.29 -10.00
C PRO A 278 20.26 -15.82 -9.97
N GLY A 279 20.81 -16.46 -11.01
CA GLY A 279 20.80 -17.92 -11.19
C GLY A 279 19.53 -18.49 -11.85
N HIS A 280 18.52 -17.68 -12.10
CA HIS A 280 17.38 -18.11 -12.89
C HIS A 280 17.78 -18.31 -14.36
N PRO A 281 17.31 -19.39 -15.06
CA PRO A 281 17.69 -19.70 -16.44
C PRO A 281 17.36 -18.61 -17.49
N PHE A 282 16.58 -17.61 -17.12
CA PHE A 282 16.32 -16.44 -17.96
C PHE A 282 17.59 -15.63 -18.26
N TRP A 283 18.53 -15.55 -17.30
CA TRP A 283 19.67 -14.67 -17.39
C TRP A 283 20.79 -15.24 -18.27
N THR A 284 21.31 -14.41 -19.17
CA THR A 284 22.56 -14.60 -19.92
C THR A 284 23.40 -13.34 -19.75
N ILE A 285 24.65 -13.37 -20.18
CA ILE A 285 25.53 -12.19 -20.08
C ILE A 285 24.94 -11.01 -20.86
N GLU A 286 24.40 -11.24 -22.04
CA GLU A 286 23.79 -10.22 -22.88
C GLU A 286 22.55 -9.61 -22.22
N LEU A 287 21.77 -10.40 -21.47
CA LEU A 287 20.59 -9.89 -20.74
C LEU A 287 20.99 -9.11 -19.49
N VAL A 288 22.10 -9.45 -18.85
CA VAL A 288 22.64 -8.65 -17.74
C VAL A 288 23.20 -7.32 -18.25
N ASP A 289 23.88 -7.31 -19.40
CA ASP A 289 24.33 -6.07 -20.04
C ASP A 289 23.11 -5.18 -20.41
N ALA A 290 22.05 -5.78 -20.96
CA ALA A 290 20.82 -5.06 -21.28
C ALA A 290 20.08 -4.55 -20.02
N LEU A 291 20.22 -5.22 -18.87
CA LEU A 291 19.66 -4.75 -17.61
C LEU A 291 20.38 -3.47 -17.14
N GLU A 292 21.71 -3.43 -17.24
CA GLU A 292 22.52 -2.25 -16.91
C GLU A 292 22.23 -1.07 -17.85
N ASP A 293 22.07 -1.34 -19.14
CA ASP A 293 21.67 -0.34 -20.13
C ASP A 293 20.27 0.24 -19.85
N ARG A 294 19.36 -0.60 -19.39
CA ARG A 294 17.99 -0.18 -19.09
C ARG A 294 17.88 0.62 -17.80
N TYR A 295 18.63 0.24 -16.77
CA TYR A 295 18.59 0.83 -15.44
C TYR A 295 19.99 1.32 -15.03
N HIS A 296 20.41 2.46 -15.60
CA HIS A 296 21.71 3.04 -15.34
C HIS A 296 21.98 3.21 -13.84
N GLY A 297 23.06 2.59 -13.36
CA GLY A 297 23.47 2.61 -11.97
C GLY A 297 22.99 1.41 -11.13
N ILE A 298 22.30 0.45 -11.74
CA ILE A 298 21.98 -0.82 -11.06
C ILE A 298 23.28 -1.59 -10.77
N ASP A 299 23.37 -2.20 -9.59
CA ASP A 299 24.46 -3.15 -9.28
C ASP A 299 24.13 -4.52 -9.88
N ALA A 300 24.68 -4.83 -11.03
CA ALA A 300 24.47 -6.09 -11.73
C ALA A 300 25.45 -7.20 -11.29
N THR A 301 26.35 -6.92 -10.33
CA THR A 301 27.32 -7.91 -9.81
C THR A 301 26.68 -9.23 -9.40
N PRO A 302 25.56 -9.26 -8.65
CA PRO A 302 24.93 -10.52 -8.24
C PRO A 302 24.51 -11.43 -9.41
N TRP A 303 24.05 -10.84 -10.52
CA TRP A 303 23.67 -11.61 -11.71
C TRP A 303 24.87 -12.14 -12.46
N ARG A 304 25.95 -11.33 -12.61
CA ARG A 304 27.22 -11.75 -13.24
C ARG A 304 27.85 -12.91 -12.49
N GLU A 305 27.98 -12.79 -11.16
CA GLU A 305 28.54 -13.86 -10.32
C GLU A 305 27.72 -15.16 -10.38
N ALA A 306 26.39 -15.06 -10.53
CA ALA A 306 25.54 -16.24 -10.66
C ALA A 306 25.69 -16.96 -12.00
N LEU A 307 26.14 -16.28 -13.06
CA LEU A 307 26.39 -16.87 -14.38
C LEU A 307 27.76 -17.57 -14.45
N GLU A 308 28.66 -17.28 -13.53
CA GLU A 308 30.01 -17.89 -13.44
C GLU A 308 30.01 -19.23 -12.68
N ARG A 309 28.94 -19.55 -11.97
CA ARG A 309 28.75 -20.78 -11.17
C ARG A 309 28.14 -21.92 -11.95
#